data_b658af82912396ae981a5a70d8b70519
#
_entry.id   b658af82912396ae981a5a70d8b70519
#
_cell.length_a   1.000
_cell.length_b   1.000
_cell.length_c   1.000
_cell.angle_alpha   90.00
_cell.angle_beta   90.00
_cell.angle_gamma   90.00
#
_symmetry.space_group_name_H-M   'P 1'
#
loop_
_entity.id
_entity.type
_entity.pdbx_description
1 polymer ?
#
loop_
_entity_poly.entity_id
_entity_poly.type
_entity_poly.pdbx_seq_one_letter_code
_entity_poly.pdbx_strand_id
1 'polypeptide(L)'
;VSVLLDQLPLLPEVGFPLPMPRDRRLVALCTALLNEPDSPETIREWCTRLGMSERTLARLFQRQTGESFGRWRQRIRLHHARAQLEAGESVTAVALNCGYASVSAFIAAFKKLFGRTPGQLAR
;
A
#
# COMPACT_ATOMS: atom_id res chain seq x y z
N VAL A 1 22.63 0.65 -6.95
CA VAL A 1 21.72 1.10 -8.00
C VAL A 1 20.84 -0.01 -8.50
N SER A 2 21.41 -1.17 -8.76
CA SER A 2 20.62 -2.30 -9.20
C SER A 2 19.59 -2.69 -8.14
N VAL A 3 19.91 -2.47 -6.88
CA VAL A 3 18.98 -2.75 -5.80
C VAL A 3 17.73 -1.92 -5.94
N LEU A 4 17.89 -0.65 -6.26
CA LEU A 4 16.75 0.22 -6.46
C LEU A 4 15.94 -0.25 -7.66
N LEU A 5 16.62 -0.60 -8.72
CA LEU A 5 15.95 -1.07 -9.92
C LEU A 5 15.19 -2.35 -9.66
N ASP A 6 15.75 -3.22 -8.82
CA ASP A 6 15.09 -4.47 -8.50
C ASP A 6 13.79 -4.27 -7.77
N GLN A 7 13.64 -3.15 -7.07
CA GLN A 7 12.42 -2.90 -6.33
C GLN A 7 11.34 -2.25 -7.16
N LEU A 8 11.75 -1.51 -8.18
CA LEU A 8 10.78 -0.86 -9.05
C LEU A 8 9.86 -1.83 -9.75
N PRO A 9 10.37 -2.98 -10.23
CA PRO A 9 9.51 -3.92 -10.94
C PRO A 9 8.36 -4.47 -10.12
N LEU A 10 8.38 -4.28 -8.81
CA LEU A 10 7.28 -4.75 -7.99
C LEU A 10 5.98 -4.04 -8.34
N LEU A 11 6.08 -2.82 -8.86
CA LEU A 11 4.90 -2.02 -9.15
C LEU A 11 4.93 -1.37 -10.53
N PRO A 12 5.52 -2.01 -11.55
CA PRO A 12 5.62 -1.35 -12.85
C PRO A 12 4.26 -1.10 -13.50
N GLU A 13 3.33 -2.00 -13.27
CA GLU A 13 2.02 -1.90 -13.89
C GLU A 13 1.12 -0.87 -13.21
N VAL A 14 1.52 -0.36 -12.05
CA VAL A 14 0.67 0.61 -11.37
C VAL A 14 0.82 2.01 -11.98
N GLY A 15 1.83 2.19 -12.83
CA GLY A 15 1.93 3.38 -13.64
C GLY A 15 2.19 4.67 -12.91
N PHE A 16 2.72 4.62 -11.70
CA PHE A 16 3.05 5.84 -10.99
C PHE A 16 4.32 5.64 -10.17
N PRO A 17 5.06 6.72 -9.96
CA PRO A 17 6.20 6.65 -9.07
C PRO A 17 5.72 6.50 -7.63
N LEU A 18 6.31 5.60 -6.89
CA LEU A 18 5.99 5.40 -5.48
C LEU A 18 7.14 5.97 -4.67
N PRO A 19 6.90 7.08 -3.94
CA PRO A 19 7.97 7.68 -3.17
C PRO A 19 8.45 6.74 -2.07
N MET A 20 9.76 6.64 -1.92
CA MET A 20 10.36 5.79 -0.91
C MET A 20 11.12 6.65 0.09
N PRO A 21 11.06 6.31 1.37
CA PRO A 21 11.84 7.02 2.37
C PRO A 21 13.30 6.67 2.27
N ARG A 22 14.14 7.39 3.00
CA ARG A 22 15.56 7.14 3.02
C ARG A 22 16.01 6.51 4.33
N ASP A 23 15.26 6.73 5.40
CA ASP A 23 15.59 6.13 6.70
C ASP A 23 15.58 4.61 6.56
N ARG A 24 16.66 3.99 7.04
CA ARG A 24 16.83 2.54 6.88
C ARG A 24 15.67 1.74 7.46
N ARG A 25 15.16 2.16 8.62
CA ARG A 25 14.04 1.46 9.25
C ARG A 25 12.77 1.59 8.43
N LEU A 26 12.55 2.77 7.86
CA LEU A 26 11.37 3.00 7.03
C LEU A 26 11.49 2.27 5.70
N VAL A 27 12.69 2.15 5.17
CA VAL A 27 12.89 1.37 3.95
C VAL A 27 12.54 -0.09 4.22
N ALA A 28 12.95 -0.62 5.37
CA ALA A 28 12.62 -1.99 5.73
C ALA A 28 11.12 -2.19 5.83
N LEU A 29 10.42 -1.24 6.44
CA LEU A 29 8.97 -1.27 6.56
C LEU A 29 8.32 -1.28 5.18
N CYS A 30 8.71 -0.35 4.33
CA CYS A 30 8.12 -0.24 3.00
C CYS A 30 8.38 -1.50 2.16
N THR A 31 9.58 -2.03 2.23
CA THR A 31 9.93 -3.24 1.49
C THR A 31 9.06 -4.42 1.95
N ALA A 32 8.88 -4.56 3.26
CA ALA A 32 8.04 -5.63 3.79
C ALA A 32 6.60 -5.50 3.32
N LEU A 33 6.07 -4.28 3.30
CA LEU A 33 4.70 -4.04 2.87
C LEU A 33 4.51 -4.21 1.38
N LEU A 34 5.53 -3.90 0.60
CA LEU A 34 5.46 -4.15 -0.85
C LEU A 34 5.43 -5.64 -1.14
N ASN A 35 6.10 -6.45 -0.33
CA ASN A 35 6.07 -7.90 -0.49
C ASN A 35 4.78 -8.51 0.04
N GLU A 36 4.15 -7.89 1.04
CA GLU A 36 2.91 -8.36 1.61
C GLU A 36 1.95 -7.18 1.82
N PRO A 37 1.35 -6.69 0.72
CA PRO A 37 0.48 -5.50 0.83
C PRO A 37 -0.71 -5.68 1.77
N ASP A 38 -1.19 -6.90 1.93
CA ASP A 38 -2.33 -7.20 2.79
C ASP A 38 -1.94 -7.55 4.22
N SER A 39 -0.68 -7.32 4.60
CA SER A 39 -0.24 -7.61 5.96
C SER A 39 -1.18 -6.99 6.98
N PRO A 40 -1.65 -7.75 7.97
CA PRO A 40 -2.56 -7.23 8.97
C PRO A 40 -1.87 -6.43 10.08
N GLU A 41 -0.56 -6.37 10.06
CA GLU A 41 0.17 -5.68 11.12
C GLU A 41 -0.16 -4.21 11.16
N THR A 42 -0.42 -3.71 12.36
CA THR A 42 -0.75 -2.30 12.56
C THR A 42 0.52 -1.46 12.58
N ILE A 43 0.34 -0.15 12.43
CA ILE A 43 1.47 0.77 12.52
C ILE A 43 2.12 0.68 13.90
N ARG A 44 1.31 0.44 14.94
CA ARG A 44 1.85 0.31 16.29
C ARG A 44 2.78 -0.90 16.41
N GLU A 45 2.35 -2.02 15.84
CA GLU A 45 3.18 -3.23 15.86
C GLU A 45 4.48 -3.02 15.11
N TRP A 46 4.41 -2.34 13.98
CA TRP A 46 5.60 -2.02 13.22
C TRP A 46 6.54 -1.10 13.98
N CYS A 47 5.97 -0.09 14.65
CA CYS A 47 6.79 0.85 15.43
C CYS A 47 7.52 0.14 16.56
N THR A 48 6.84 -0.79 17.22
CA THR A 48 7.47 -1.57 18.27
C THR A 48 8.67 -2.34 17.72
N ARG A 49 8.49 -2.95 16.56
CA ARG A 49 9.55 -3.72 15.93
C ARG A 49 10.70 -2.84 15.47
N LEU A 50 10.39 -1.65 14.96
CA LEU A 50 11.40 -0.74 14.45
C LEU A 50 12.07 0.10 15.52
N GLY A 51 11.54 0.09 16.73
CA GLY A 51 12.12 0.87 17.81
C GLY A 51 11.90 2.37 17.67
N MET A 52 10.76 2.78 17.15
CA MET A 52 10.44 4.19 17.06
C MET A 52 8.97 4.41 17.40
N SER A 53 8.61 5.64 17.76
CA SER A 53 7.23 5.98 18.08
C SER A 53 6.45 6.21 16.80
N GLU A 54 5.12 6.10 16.91
CA GLU A 54 4.26 6.38 15.76
C GLU A 54 4.43 7.82 15.28
N ARG A 55 4.63 8.74 16.22
CA ARG A 55 4.83 10.14 15.88
C ARG A 55 6.11 10.34 15.08
N THR A 56 7.19 9.69 15.49
CA THR A 56 8.45 9.80 14.80
C THR A 56 8.34 9.21 13.39
N LEU A 57 7.69 8.05 13.28
CA LEU A 57 7.49 7.41 11.98
C LEU A 57 6.71 8.33 11.06
N ALA A 58 5.59 8.87 11.54
CA ALA A 58 4.75 9.74 10.72
C ALA A 58 5.53 10.97 10.25
N ARG A 59 6.28 11.59 11.14
CA ARG A 59 7.03 12.79 10.82
C ARG A 59 8.13 12.52 9.79
N LEU A 60 8.90 11.46 10.01
CA LEU A 60 9.97 11.11 9.08
C LEU A 60 9.41 10.71 7.71
N PHE A 61 8.35 9.93 7.72
CA PHE A 61 7.77 9.48 6.47
C PHE A 61 7.27 10.66 5.64
N GLN A 62 6.52 11.56 6.28
CA GLN A 62 6.01 12.74 5.60
C GLN A 62 7.16 13.59 5.06
N ARG A 63 8.20 13.76 5.86
CA ARG A 63 9.33 14.59 5.46
C ARG A 63 10.08 13.99 4.27
N GLN A 64 10.25 12.68 4.27
CA GLN A 64 11.08 12.04 3.26
C GLN A 64 10.35 11.66 1.99
N THR A 65 9.04 11.45 2.06
CA THR A 65 8.27 11.04 0.88
C THR A 65 7.28 12.10 0.41
N GLY A 66 6.93 13.03 1.26
CA GLY A 66 5.94 14.04 0.93
C GLY A 66 4.50 13.61 1.16
N GLU A 67 4.25 12.41 1.66
CA GLU A 67 2.89 11.98 1.96
C GLU A 67 2.87 11.16 3.25
N SER A 68 1.66 11.00 3.80
CA SER A 68 1.55 10.24 5.04
C SER A 68 1.77 8.76 4.80
N PHE A 69 2.26 8.07 5.83
CA PHE A 69 2.44 6.63 5.75
C PHE A 69 1.11 5.91 5.51
N GLY A 70 0.04 6.36 6.15
CA GLY A 70 -1.27 5.74 5.97
C GLY A 70 -1.73 5.79 4.53
N ARG A 71 -1.54 6.94 3.90
CA ARG A 71 -1.92 7.10 2.50
C ARG A 71 -1.08 6.25 1.58
N TRP A 72 0.22 6.20 1.85
CA TRP A 72 1.13 5.36 1.09
C TRP A 72 0.72 3.90 1.18
N ARG A 73 0.42 3.44 2.40
CA ARG A 73 0.02 2.06 2.63
C ARG A 73 -1.29 1.71 1.92
N GLN A 74 -2.25 2.65 1.96
CA GLN A 74 -3.52 2.42 1.28
C GLN A 74 -3.33 2.29 -0.22
N ARG A 75 -2.46 3.09 -0.78
CA ARG A 75 -2.22 3.02 -2.22
C ARG A 75 -1.67 1.67 -2.64
N ILE A 76 -0.71 1.12 -1.90
CA ILE A 76 -0.18 -0.19 -2.28
C ILE A 76 -1.22 -1.29 -2.10
N ARG A 77 -2.08 -1.16 -1.09
CA ARG A 77 -3.17 -2.14 -0.91
C ARG A 77 -4.16 -2.08 -2.07
N LEU A 78 -4.49 -0.89 -2.53
CA LEU A 78 -5.42 -0.74 -3.64
C LEU A 78 -4.84 -1.25 -4.95
N HIS A 79 -3.55 -1.02 -5.18
CA HIS A 79 -2.92 -1.55 -6.37
C HIS A 79 -2.84 -3.07 -6.34
N HIS A 80 -2.58 -3.63 -5.18
CA HIS A 80 -2.59 -5.07 -5.02
C HIS A 80 -4.00 -5.63 -5.25
N ALA A 81 -5.01 -4.94 -4.72
CA ALA A 81 -6.40 -5.31 -4.92
C ALA A 81 -6.76 -5.33 -6.40
N ARG A 82 -6.28 -4.34 -7.13
CA ARG A 82 -6.53 -4.27 -8.57
C ARG A 82 -5.96 -5.50 -9.27
N ALA A 83 -4.75 -5.88 -8.91
CA ALA A 83 -4.14 -7.06 -9.51
C ALA A 83 -4.94 -8.33 -9.21
N GLN A 84 -5.46 -8.44 -7.99
CA GLN A 84 -6.28 -9.59 -7.62
C GLN A 84 -7.57 -9.65 -8.41
N LEU A 85 -8.20 -8.48 -8.61
CA LEU A 85 -9.43 -8.42 -9.41
C LEU A 85 -9.17 -8.81 -10.86
N GLU A 86 -8.04 -8.36 -11.39
CA GLU A 86 -7.67 -8.72 -12.76
C GLU A 86 -7.37 -10.22 -12.88
N ALA A 87 -6.97 -10.83 -11.78
CA ALA A 87 -6.73 -12.26 -11.73
C ALA A 87 -8.02 -13.08 -11.53
N GLY A 88 -9.16 -12.42 -11.41
CA GLY A 88 -10.44 -13.07 -11.31
C GLY A 88 -11.00 -13.25 -9.91
N GLU A 89 -10.37 -12.68 -8.90
CA GLU A 89 -10.89 -12.77 -7.54
C GLU A 89 -12.12 -11.90 -7.38
N SER A 90 -13.00 -12.30 -6.46
CA SER A 90 -14.25 -11.56 -6.26
C SER A 90 -14.02 -10.22 -5.54
N VAL A 91 -14.87 -9.25 -5.86
CA VAL A 91 -14.81 -7.93 -5.23
C VAL A 91 -14.96 -8.05 -3.72
N THR A 92 -15.87 -8.89 -3.24
CA THR A 92 -16.09 -9.05 -1.82
C THR A 92 -14.87 -9.59 -1.10
N ALA A 93 -14.25 -10.63 -1.67
CA ALA A 93 -13.07 -11.23 -1.05
C ALA A 93 -11.91 -10.24 -1.03
N VAL A 94 -11.70 -9.53 -2.13
CA VAL A 94 -10.62 -8.56 -2.22
C VAL A 94 -10.83 -7.42 -1.23
N ALA A 95 -12.06 -6.93 -1.13
CA ALA A 95 -12.37 -5.84 -0.20
C ALA A 95 -12.09 -6.24 1.24
N LEU A 96 -12.45 -7.45 1.62
CA LEU A 96 -12.22 -7.93 2.98
C LEU A 96 -10.73 -8.02 3.30
N ASN A 97 -9.91 -8.40 2.32
CA ASN A 97 -8.48 -8.53 2.52
C ASN A 97 -7.75 -7.20 2.45
N CYS A 98 -8.39 -6.18 1.92
CA CYS A 98 -7.74 -4.89 1.68
C CYS A 98 -7.69 -3.99 2.92
N GLY A 99 -8.36 -4.39 4.00
CA GLY A 99 -8.30 -3.64 5.25
C GLY A 99 -9.31 -2.53 5.39
N TYR A 100 -10.32 -2.48 4.53
CA TYR A 100 -11.39 -1.50 4.67
C TYR A 100 -12.50 -2.00 5.57
N ALA A 101 -13.18 -1.08 6.22
CA ALA A 101 -14.23 -1.44 7.15
C ALA A 101 -15.44 -2.07 6.47
N SER A 102 -15.67 -1.77 5.21
CA SER A 102 -16.80 -2.30 4.48
C SER A 102 -16.47 -2.38 2.99
N VAL A 103 -17.27 -3.17 2.28
CA VAL A 103 -17.13 -3.26 0.83
C VAL A 103 -17.40 -1.90 0.19
N SER A 104 -18.38 -1.17 0.70
CA SER A 104 -18.70 0.15 0.18
C SER A 104 -17.53 1.12 0.30
N ALA A 105 -16.84 1.10 1.43
CA ALA A 105 -15.68 1.97 1.64
C ALA A 105 -14.55 1.61 0.67
N PHE A 106 -14.35 0.32 0.44
CA PHE A 106 -13.36 -0.15 -0.51
C PHE A 106 -13.68 0.34 -1.92
N ILE A 107 -14.93 0.17 -2.34
CA ILE A 107 -15.37 0.57 -3.67
C ILE A 107 -15.14 2.07 -3.88
N ALA A 108 -15.51 2.88 -2.88
CA ALA A 108 -15.34 4.33 -2.97
C ALA A 108 -13.87 4.72 -3.12
N ALA A 109 -13.01 4.11 -2.31
CA ALA A 109 -11.57 4.42 -2.36
C ALA A 109 -10.95 3.95 -3.68
N PHE A 110 -11.37 2.79 -4.15
CA PHE A 110 -10.87 2.23 -5.41
C PHE A 110 -11.24 3.14 -6.57
N LYS A 111 -12.51 3.54 -6.63
CA LYS A 111 -12.96 4.42 -7.71
C LYS A 111 -12.25 5.77 -7.67
N LYS A 112 -12.01 6.29 -6.48
CA LYS A 112 -11.31 7.57 -6.35
C LYS A 112 -9.89 7.49 -6.90
N LEU A 113 -9.21 6.37 -6.66
CA LEU A 113 -7.84 6.22 -7.13
C LEU A 113 -7.75 5.88 -8.61
N PHE A 114 -8.58 4.96 -9.09
CA PHE A 114 -8.46 4.44 -10.44
C PHE A 114 -9.48 4.99 -11.44
N GLY A 115 -10.47 5.74 -10.97
CA GLY A 115 -11.51 6.28 -11.86
C GLY A 115 -12.55 5.27 -12.31
N ARG A 116 -12.44 4.03 -11.85
CA ARG A 116 -13.39 2.96 -12.17
C ARG A 116 -13.72 2.19 -10.91
N THR A 117 -14.87 1.54 -10.92
CA THR A 117 -15.23 0.67 -9.79
C THR A 117 -14.54 -0.68 -9.93
N PRO A 118 -14.38 -1.40 -8.80
CA PRO A 118 -13.81 -2.75 -8.88
C PRO A 118 -14.61 -3.68 -9.78
N GLY A 119 -15.94 -3.53 -9.78
CA GLY A 119 -16.77 -4.35 -10.62
C GLY A 119 -16.52 -4.15 -12.11
N GLN A 120 -16.16 -2.94 -12.49
CA GLN A 120 -15.85 -2.66 -13.89
C GLN A 120 -14.54 -3.29 -14.31
N LEU A 121 -13.59 -3.39 -13.39
CA LEU A 121 -12.31 -4.00 -13.68
C LEU A 121 -12.35 -5.53 -13.62
N ALA A 122 -13.24 -6.06 -12.82
CA ALA A 122 -13.32 -7.51 -12.61
C ALA A 122 -13.94 -8.27 -13.79
N ARG A 123 -14.36 -7.57 -14.81
CA ARG A 123 -14.97 -8.24 -15.96
C ARG A 123 -13.92 -8.79 -16.90
#